data_a50fd50844cfe32ac6012f4f3c5ba0d7
#
_entry.id   a50fd50844cfe32ac6012f4f3c5ba0d7
#
_cell.length_a   1.000
_cell.length_b   1.000
_cell.length_c   1.000
_cell.angle_alpha   90.00
_cell.angle_beta   90.00
_cell.angle_gamma   90.00
#
_symmetry.space_group_name_H-M   'P 1'
#
loop_
_entity.id
_entity.type
_entity.pdbx_description
1 polymer ?
#
loop_
_entity_poly.entity_id
_entity_poly.type
_entity_poly.pdbx_seq_one_letter_code
_entity_poly.pdbx_strand_id
1 'polypeptide(L)'
;MNTQSKLKRTLQTLFITGISILALAPAQAADAPKVTAENYVRAESDFQMKGYIAQFKCFGKFAHSRKPYDVKNQVTVRGNRDTLYSFGVFDLMSPLTVTLSDTKGRYQSLMIVSQDHSISVVYGPEKVTLTKESVGTRYVLLTIRTFMDPNDKQDLKEAYRLQDAVDVEQTDLGKFEVPNWEKGQVEPMRDTINVVASTVTDTSKMFGKKEELDPVYWMLGAALGWGGLPAAAATYVNVVPEKNDGKTAYTLTVREDGTRNLKQKPR
;
A
#
# COMPACT_ATOMS: atom_id res chain seq x y z
N MET A 1 9.80 20.01 -103.11
CA MET A 1 9.61 18.55 -102.99
C MET A 1 9.71 18.12 -101.53
N ASN A 2 8.67 17.51 -101.12
CA ASN A 2 8.39 17.06 -99.77
C ASN A 2 9.44 16.18 -99.13
N THR A 3 9.67 16.34 -97.82
CA THR A 3 9.77 15.21 -96.95
C THR A 3 9.52 15.66 -95.49
N GLN A 4 8.42 15.19 -94.95
CA GLN A 4 8.02 15.31 -93.49
C GLN A 4 8.86 14.36 -92.69
N SER A 5 9.48 14.80 -91.57
CA SER A 5 9.99 13.94 -90.53
C SER A 5 9.11 14.05 -89.27
N LYS A 6 8.53 12.94 -88.94
CA LYS A 6 7.64 12.75 -87.76
C LYS A 6 8.47 12.81 -86.51
N LEU A 7 8.23 13.81 -85.68
CA LEU A 7 8.79 13.90 -84.32
C LEU A 7 7.88 13.08 -83.36
N LYS A 8 8.40 11.96 -82.87
CA LYS A 8 7.76 11.18 -81.81
C LYS A 8 8.03 11.89 -80.48
N ARG A 9 6.96 12.39 -79.83
CA ARG A 9 6.99 12.87 -78.46
C ARG A 9 6.85 11.68 -77.56
N THR A 10 7.86 11.34 -76.75
CA THR A 10 7.84 10.40 -75.67
C THR A 10 7.41 11.16 -74.41
N LEU A 11 6.21 10.88 -73.86
CA LEU A 11 5.79 11.36 -72.54
C LEU A 11 6.54 10.53 -71.53
N GLN A 12 7.44 11.15 -70.74
CA GLN A 12 7.93 10.60 -69.50
C GLN A 12 7.02 11.03 -68.38
N THR A 13 6.27 10.07 -67.88
CA THR A 13 5.45 10.24 -66.66
C THR A 13 6.37 10.17 -65.43
N LEU A 14 6.61 11.32 -64.82
CA LEU A 14 7.30 11.39 -63.51
C LEU A 14 6.34 10.93 -62.42
N PHE A 15 6.56 9.75 -61.86
CA PHE A 15 5.94 9.34 -60.62
C PHE A 15 6.64 10.05 -59.44
N ILE A 16 6.04 11.08 -58.88
CA ILE A 16 6.44 11.68 -57.61
C ILE A 16 5.83 10.84 -56.50
N THR A 17 6.59 9.91 -55.93
CA THR A 17 6.24 9.22 -54.69
C THR A 17 6.42 10.22 -53.54
N GLY A 18 5.30 10.81 -53.13
CA GLY A 18 5.24 11.63 -51.91
C GLY A 18 5.46 10.77 -50.69
N ILE A 19 6.63 10.81 -50.06
CA ILE A 19 6.88 10.27 -48.74
C ILE A 19 6.23 11.22 -47.73
N SER A 20 5.02 10.89 -47.28
CA SER A 20 4.41 11.56 -46.12
C SER A 20 5.21 11.23 -44.86
N ILE A 21 6.10 12.11 -44.47
CA ILE A 21 6.72 12.09 -43.14
C ILE A 21 5.62 12.43 -42.16
N LEU A 22 5.01 11.38 -41.52
CA LEU A 22 4.19 11.58 -40.36
C LEU A 22 5.14 12.08 -39.23
N ALA A 23 5.14 13.39 -39.01
CA ALA A 23 5.79 13.96 -37.85
C ALA A 23 5.04 13.43 -36.62
N LEU A 24 5.61 12.44 -35.91
CA LEU A 24 5.19 12.12 -34.56
C LEU A 24 5.41 13.38 -33.72
N ALA A 25 4.33 14.09 -33.43
CA ALA A 25 4.37 15.12 -32.41
C ALA A 25 4.88 14.46 -31.12
N PRO A 26 5.85 15.05 -30.40
CA PRO A 26 6.25 14.53 -29.13
C PRO A 26 4.99 14.46 -28.25
N ALA A 27 4.69 13.28 -27.72
CA ALA A 27 3.63 13.12 -26.73
C ALA A 27 3.97 14.08 -25.58
N GLN A 28 3.20 15.16 -25.46
CA GLN A 28 3.35 16.12 -24.39
C GLN A 28 3.12 15.34 -23.11
N ALA A 29 4.15 15.22 -22.28
CA ALA A 29 4.02 14.60 -20.98
C ALA A 29 2.87 15.33 -20.26
N ALA A 30 1.80 14.60 -19.96
CA ALA A 30 0.69 15.18 -19.22
C ALA A 30 1.26 15.76 -17.92
N ASP A 31 0.88 17.01 -17.62
CA ASP A 31 1.30 17.65 -16.37
C ASP A 31 0.98 16.73 -15.19
N ALA A 32 1.91 16.63 -14.25
CA ALA A 32 1.71 15.82 -13.06
C ALA A 32 0.44 16.29 -12.33
N PRO A 33 -0.50 15.38 -12.00
CA PRO A 33 -1.74 15.79 -11.35
C PRO A 33 -1.45 16.40 -9.97
N LYS A 34 -2.13 17.50 -9.67
CA LYS A 34 -2.06 18.13 -8.35
C LYS A 34 -2.73 17.27 -7.31
N VAL A 35 -2.18 17.27 -6.09
CA VAL A 35 -2.81 16.63 -4.94
C VAL A 35 -3.81 17.61 -4.33
N THR A 36 -5.06 17.19 -4.23
CA THR A 36 -6.18 17.93 -3.63
C THR A 36 -6.82 17.11 -2.52
N ALA A 37 -7.73 17.68 -1.74
CA ALA A 37 -8.44 16.93 -0.71
C ALA A 37 -9.25 15.75 -1.28
N GLU A 38 -9.81 15.91 -2.51
CA GLU A 38 -10.62 14.86 -3.12
C GLU A 38 -9.80 13.65 -3.60
N ASN A 39 -8.53 13.85 -3.98
CA ASN A 39 -7.69 12.78 -4.51
C ASN A 39 -6.54 12.37 -3.56
N TYR A 40 -6.43 13.03 -2.40
CA TYR A 40 -5.35 12.80 -1.45
C TYR A 40 -5.17 11.33 -1.06
N VAL A 41 -6.25 10.65 -0.69
CA VAL A 41 -6.15 9.25 -0.22
C VAL A 41 -5.61 8.32 -1.32
N ARG A 42 -5.98 8.57 -2.58
CA ARG A 42 -5.44 7.84 -3.72
C ARG A 42 -3.96 8.18 -3.94
N ALA A 43 -3.59 9.46 -3.91
CA ALA A 43 -2.22 9.91 -4.06
C ALA A 43 -1.32 9.37 -2.93
N GLU A 44 -1.81 9.38 -1.69
CA GLU A 44 -1.15 8.79 -0.54
C GLU A 44 -0.95 7.28 -0.71
N SER A 45 -1.98 6.55 -1.13
CA SER A 45 -1.89 5.11 -1.34
C SER A 45 -0.90 4.74 -2.44
N ASP A 46 -0.90 5.46 -3.55
CA ASP A 46 0.07 5.28 -4.64
C ASP A 46 1.50 5.54 -4.15
N PHE A 47 1.69 6.60 -3.35
CA PHE A 47 2.97 6.94 -2.74
C PHE A 47 3.46 5.84 -1.80
N GLN A 48 2.60 5.36 -0.92
CA GLN A 48 2.92 4.28 0.03
C GLN A 48 3.26 2.98 -0.71
N MET A 49 2.42 2.53 -1.65
CA MET A 49 2.67 1.31 -2.43
C MET A 49 3.99 1.40 -3.20
N LYS A 50 4.29 2.56 -3.81
CA LYS A 50 5.57 2.82 -4.48
C LYS A 50 6.75 2.68 -3.50
N GLY A 51 6.59 3.19 -2.29
CA GLY A 51 7.57 3.06 -1.20
C GLY A 51 7.83 1.60 -0.82
N TYR A 52 6.76 0.81 -0.61
CA TYR A 52 6.88 -0.62 -0.33
C TYR A 52 7.59 -1.38 -1.45
N ILE A 53 7.23 -1.13 -2.71
CA ILE A 53 7.89 -1.75 -3.87
C ILE A 53 9.38 -1.40 -3.90
N ALA A 54 9.72 -0.13 -3.69
CA ALA A 54 11.10 0.34 -3.72
C ALA A 54 11.94 -0.28 -2.60
N GLN A 55 11.40 -0.32 -1.38
CA GLN A 55 12.09 -0.80 -0.18
C GLN A 55 12.22 -2.32 -0.14
N PHE A 56 11.13 -3.04 -0.39
CA PHE A 56 11.05 -4.48 -0.17
C PHE A 56 11.15 -5.31 -1.46
N LYS A 57 11.12 -4.67 -2.65
CA LYS A 57 11.10 -5.36 -3.95
C LYS A 57 9.94 -6.35 -4.06
N CYS A 58 8.77 -5.96 -3.57
CA CYS A 58 7.62 -6.82 -3.33
C CYS A 58 6.48 -6.65 -4.36
N PHE A 59 6.77 -6.20 -5.58
CA PHE A 59 5.79 -6.16 -6.65
C PHE A 59 5.59 -7.55 -7.25
N GLY A 60 4.33 -8.03 -7.33
CA GLY A 60 3.96 -9.34 -7.85
C GLY A 60 4.42 -10.54 -7.00
N LYS A 61 4.90 -10.31 -5.80
CA LYS A 61 5.35 -11.35 -4.87
C LYS A 61 5.39 -10.84 -3.44
N PHE A 62 5.41 -11.75 -2.47
CA PHE A 62 5.70 -11.39 -1.09
C PHE A 62 7.19 -11.25 -0.82
N ALA A 63 7.55 -10.21 -0.08
CA ALA A 63 8.84 -10.06 0.58
C ALA A 63 8.64 -10.33 2.08
N HIS A 64 9.33 -11.32 2.61
CA HIS A 64 9.21 -11.76 4.00
C HIS A 64 10.28 -11.10 4.87
N SER A 65 9.87 -10.34 5.89
CA SER A 65 10.78 -9.92 6.95
C SER A 65 11.08 -11.12 7.86
N ARG A 66 12.36 -11.48 7.97
CA ARG A 66 12.84 -12.63 8.76
C ARG A 66 13.39 -12.24 10.12
N LYS A 67 13.24 -10.99 10.49
CA LYS A 67 13.72 -10.48 11.78
C LYS A 67 12.57 -9.82 12.53
N PRO A 68 12.51 -9.97 13.87
CA PRO A 68 11.65 -9.16 14.69
C PRO A 68 11.90 -7.67 14.43
N TYR A 69 10.87 -6.86 14.61
CA TYR A 69 10.96 -5.42 14.37
C TYR A 69 12.09 -4.79 15.20
N ASP A 70 12.96 -4.04 14.54
CA ASP A 70 14.10 -3.38 15.21
C ASP A 70 13.64 -2.08 15.84
N VAL A 71 13.63 -2.03 17.18
CA VAL A 71 13.25 -0.84 17.94
C VAL A 71 14.22 0.33 17.80
N LYS A 72 15.45 0.08 17.30
CA LYS A 72 16.46 1.12 17.09
C LYS A 72 16.33 1.77 15.71
N ASN A 73 15.79 1.06 14.73
CA ASN A 73 15.62 1.52 13.35
C ASN A 73 14.16 1.39 12.94
N GLN A 74 13.29 2.21 13.54
CA GLN A 74 11.87 2.14 13.30
C GLN A 74 11.49 2.82 11.98
N VAL A 75 11.13 2.03 10.96
CA VAL A 75 10.54 2.52 9.71
C VAL A 75 9.08 2.94 9.95
N THR A 76 8.40 2.19 10.81
CA THR A 76 7.05 2.51 11.29
C THR A 76 7.08 2.65 12.80
N VAL A 77 6.54 3.73 13.33
CA VAL A 77 6.51 3.96 14.77
C VAL A 77 5.73 2.85 15.46
N ARG A 78 6.35 2.23 16.48
CA ARG A 78 5.74 1.19 17.32
C ARG A 78 5.34 -0.09 16.57
N GLY A 79 6.17 -0.54 15.61
CA GLY A 79 5.98 -1.85 14.97
C GLY A 79 5.98 -2.99 15.99
N ASN A 80 5.12 -3.99 15.79
CA ASN A 80 5.01 -5.16 16.67
C ASN A 80 6.30 -6.00 16.63
N ARG A 81 6.72 -6.46 17.79
CA ARG A 81 7.88 -7.34 17.91
C ARG A 81 7.54 -8.81 18.05
N ASP A 82 6.29 -9.13 18.21
CA ASP A 82 5.75 -10.48 18.33
C ASP A 82 5.19 -11.05 17.02
N THR A 83 5.37 -10.31 15.92
CA THR A 83 4.93 -10.74 14.60
C THR A 83 6.01 -10.48 13.55
N LEU A 84 6.17 -11.43 12.62
CA LEU A 84 6.90 -11.22 11.38
C LEU A 84 5.95 -10.70 10.30
N TYR A 85 6.45 -9.80 9.48
CA TYR A 85 5.69 -9.18 8.40
C TYR A 85 6.10 -9.74 7.04
N SER A 86 5.12 -9.86 6.15
CA SER A 86 5.35 -10.10 4.73
C SER A 86 4.55 -9.09 3.93
N PHE A 87 5.17 -8.45 2.96
CA PHE A 87 4.56 -7.40 2.16
C PHE A 87 4.52 -7.79 0.70
N GLY A 88 3.40 -7.51 0.01
CA GLY A 88 3.26 -7.70 -1.42
C GLY A 88 2.36 -6.64 -2.04
N VAL A 89 2.76 -6.06 -3.16
CA VAL A 89 1.92 -5.18 -3.98
C VAL A 89 1.60 -5.91 -5.28
N PHE A 90 0.32 -5.97 -5.63
CA PHE A 90 -0.14 -6.75 -6.79
C PHE A 90 -1.04 -5.91 -7.70
N ASP A 91 -0.94 -6.17 -9.01
CA ASP A 91 -1.80 -5.62 -10.05
C ASP A 91 -2.98 -6.58 -10.31
N LEU A 92 -4.19 -6.15 -10.01
CA LEU A 92 -5.41 -6.94 -10.16
C LEU A 92 -6.02 -6.86 -11.57
N MET A 93 -5.25 -6.49 -12.58
CA MET A 93 -5.66 -6.70 -13.99
C MET A 93 -5.76 -8.20 -14.32
N SER A 94 -5.09 -9.05 -13.56
CA SER A 94 -5.27 -10.50 -13.52
C SER A 94 -5.70 -10.91 -12.11
N PRO A 95 -6.67 -11.83 -11.94
CA PRO A 95 -7.06 -12.32 -10.62
C PRO A 95 -5.86 -12.85 -9.84
N LEU A 96 -5.84 -12.56 -8.55
CA LEU A 96 -4.82 -12.99 -7.61
C LEU A 96 -5.43 -13.93 -6.57
N THR A 97 -4.87 -15.11 -6.41
CA THR A 97 -5.25 -16.02 -5.32
C THR A 97 -4.11 -16.13 -4.33
N VAL A 98 -4.40 -15.91 -3.06
CA VAL A 98 -3.46 -16.08 -1.94
C VAL A 98 -3.99 -17.16 -1.01
N THR A 99 -3.15 -18.16 -0.71
CA THR A 99 -3.48 -19.25 0.22
C THR A 99 -2.62 -19.13 1.48
N LEU A 100 -3.27 -18.94 2.63
CA LEU A 100 -2.65 -19.09 3.94
C LEU A 100 -2.78 -20.55 4.40
N SER A 101 -1.68 -21.19 4.69
CA SER A 101 -1.65 -22.59 5.11
C SER A 101 -2.19 -22.77 6.53
N ASP A 102 -2.47 -24.04 6.91
CA ASP A 102 -2.83 -24.37 8.27
C ASP A 102 -1.69 -24.03 9.25
N THR A 103 -2.01 -23.14 10.18
CA THR A 103 -1.08 -22.62 11.19
C THR A 103 -1.12 -23.42 12.50
N LYS A 104 -1.97 -24.45 12.60
CA LYS A 104 -2.23 -25.23 13.82
C LYS A 104 -2.57 -24.33 15.03
N GLY A 105 -3.39 -23.31 14.80
CA GLY A 105 -3.83 -22.38 15.82
C GLY A 105 -2.91 -21.18 16.08
N ARG A 106 -1.75 -21.06 15.40
CA ARG A 106 -0.93 -19.85 15.47
C ARG A 106 -1.61 -18.72 14.73
N TYR A 107 -1.58 -17.52 15.31
CA TYR A 107 -2.11 -16.33 14.66
C TYR A 107 -1.34 -16.05 13.36
N GLN A 108 -2.09 -15.98 12.28
CA GLN A 108 -1.64 -15.44 11.00
C GLN A 108 -2.81 -14.68 10.37
N SER A 109 -2.55 -13.46 9.89
CA SER A 109 -3.56 -12.64 9.24
C SER A 109 -3.04 -12.10 7.92
N LEU A 110 -3.96 -11.93 6.97
CA LEU A 110 -3.75 -11.24 5.70
C LEU A 110 -4.58 -9.95 5.73
N MET A 111 -3.92 -8.81 5.78
CA MET A 111 -4.54 -7.51 5.61
C MET A 111 -4.50 -7.13 4.13
N ILE A 112 -5.63 -6.67 3.60
CA ILE A 112 -5.86 -6.29 2.22
C ILE A 112 -6.13 -4.79 2.22
N VAL A 113 -5.28 -4.00 1.57
CA VAL A 113 -5.39 -2.53 1.49
C VAL A 113 -5.51 -2.12 0.03
N SER A 114 -6.67 -1.58 -0.36
CA SER A 114 -6.89 -1.07 -1.71
C SER A 114 -6.20 0.29 -1.93
N GLN A 115 -6.10 0.74 -3.20
CA GLN A 115 -5.61 2.10 -3.49
C GLN A 115 -6.52 3.20 -2.93
N ASP A 116 -7.78 2.90 -2.63
CA ASP A 116 -8.70 3.83 -1.96
C ASP A 116 -8.66 3.69 -0.44
N HIS A 117 -7.63 3.02 0.11
CA HIS A 117 -7.48 2.81 1.54
C HIS A 117 -8.69 2.11 2.19
N SER A 118 -9.43 1.30 1.42
CA SER A 118 -10.40 0.34 1.97
C SER A 118 -9.62 -0.85 2.52
N ILE A 119 -9.89 -1.24 3.76
CA ILE A 119 -9.10 -2.23 4.49
C ILE A 119 -9.97 -3.36 4.99
N SER A 120 -9.57 -4.59 4.68
CA SER A 120 -10.14 -5.79 5.26
C SER A 120 -9.04 -6.72 5.79
N VAL A 121 -9.41 -7.62 6.69
CA VAL A 121 -8.48 -8.58 7.31
C VAL A 121 -9.11 -9.96 7.26
N VAL A 122 -8.30 -10.93 6.82
CA VAL A 122 -8.64 -12.36 6.80
C VAL A 122 -7.66 -13.10 7.70
N TYR A 123 -8.13 -14.13 8.37
CA TYR A 123 -7.31 -14.94 9.28
C TYR A 123 -7.12 -16.34 8.71
N GLY A 124 -5.89 -16.86 8.78
CA GLY A 124 -5.60 -18.20 8.29
C GLY A 124 -6.12 -19.34 9.21
N PRO A 125 -6.30 -20.54 8.67
CA PRO A 125 -6.06 -20.90 7.26
C PRO A 125 -7.20 -20.42 6.34
N GLU A 126 -6.86 -19.88 5.19
CA GLU A 126 -7.86 -19.32 4.26
C GLU A 126 -7.28 -19.25 2.83
N LYS A 127 -8.14 -19.45 1.82
CA LYS A 127 -7.82 -19.20 0.41
C LYS A 127 -8.68 -18.05 -0.11
N VAL A 128 -8.04 -16.94 -0.48
CA VAL A 128 -8.70 -15.70 -0.89
C VAL A 128 -8.37 -15.40 -2.35
N THR A 129 -9.40 -15.22 -3.17
CA THR A 129 -9.23 -14.72 -4.55
C THR A 129 -9.65 -13.25 -4.62
N LEU A 130 -8.72 -12.41 -5.07
CA LEU A 130 -8.88 -10.97 -5.21
C LEU A 130 -8.96 -10.61 -6.69
N THR A 131 -9.94 -9.78 -7.05
CA THR A 131 -10.07 -9.18 -8.37
C THR A 131 -10.18 -7.67 -8.24
N LYS A 132 -9.98 -6.96 -9.34
CA LYS A 132 -10.18 -5.51 -9.38
C LYS A 132 -11.59 -5.11 -8.93
N GLU A 133 -12.59 -5.91 -9.26
CA GLU A 133 -13.99 -5.68 -8.90
C GLU A 133 -14.23 -5.90 -7.42
N SER A 134 -13.69 -6.99 -6.84
CA SER A 134 -13.87 -7.33 -5.43
C SER A 134 -13.11 -6.37 -4.49
N VAL A 135 -11.96 -5.84 -4.92
CA VAL A 135 -11.15 -4.89 -4.16
C VAL A 135 -11.53 -3.44 -4.45
N GLY A 136 -12.16 -3.18 -5.61
CA GLY A 136 -12.57 -1.85 -6.07
C GLY A 136 -11.44 -1.03 -6.71
N THR A 137 -10.21 -1.53 -6.76
CA THR A 137 -9.05 -0.82 -7.32
C THR A 137 -8.12 -1.77 -8.08
N ARG A 138 -7.30 -1.21 -9.00
CA ARG A 138 -6.33 -1.98 -9.78
C ARG A 138 -5.22 -2.57 -8.93
N TYR A 139 -4.65 -1.79 -7.99
CA TYR A 139 -3.56 -2.25 -7.15
C TYR A 139 -4.04 -2.50 -5.73
N VAL A 140 -3.37 -3.45 -5.08
CA VAL A 140 -3.61 -3.82 -3.70
C VAL A 140 -2.27 -4.03 -2.99
N LEU A 141 -2.15 -3.51 -1.77
CA LEU A 141 -1.10 -3.93 -0.84
C LEU A 141 -1.66 -5.04 0.04
N LEU A 142 -0.92 -6.13 0.11
CA LEU A 142 -1.17 -7.25 1.01
C LEU A 142 -0.10 -7.27 2.09
N THR A 143 -0.53 -7.37 3.34
CA THR A 143 0.39 -7.51 4.47
C THR A 143 0.02 -8.73 5.29
N ILE A 144 0.92 -9.69 5.38
CA ILE A 144 0.74 -10.86 6.25
C ILE A 144 1.48 -10.62 7.55
N ARG A 145 0.82 -10.92 8.67
CA ARG A 145 1.39 -10.90 10.01
C ARG A 145 1.37 -12.32 10.56
N THR A 146 2.55 -12.86 10.88
CA THR A 146 2.71 -14.20 11.45
C THR A 146 3.27 -14.06 12.87
N PHE A 147 2.51 -14.52 13.87
CA PHE A 147 2.92 -14.46 15.28
C PHE A 147 4.20 -15.29 15.52
N MET A 148 5.07 -14.80 16.38
CA MET A 148 6.26 -15.50 16.83
C MET A 148 6.71 -15.01 18.22
N ASP A 149 7.42 -15.86 18.96
CA ASP A 149 8.16 -15.44 20.16
C ASP A 149 9.57 -14.98 19.74
N PRO A 150 9.93 -13.69 19.90
CA PRO A 150 11.24 -13.17 19.50
C PRO A 150 12.40 -13.75 20.31
N ASN A 151 12.13 -14.40 21.44
CA ASN A 151 13.14 -14.98 22.33
C ASN A 151 13.31 -16.49 22.10
N ASP A 152 12.43 -17.14 21.34
CA ASP A 152 12.51 -18.56 21.02
C ASP A 152 12.95 -18.76 19.55
N LYS A 153 14.17 -19.27 19.38
CA LYS A 153 14.73 -19.54 18.04
C LYS A 153 13.99 -20.66 17.29
N GLN A 154 13.37 -21.60 18.00
CA GLN A 154 12.62 -22.67 17.37
C GLN A 154 11.27 -22.15 16.89
N ASP A 155 10.63 -21.29 17.67
CA ASP A 155 9.40 -20.62 17.30
C ASP A 155 9.58 -19.69 16.08
N LEU A 156 10.71 -18.98 16.01
CA LEU A 156 11.09 -18.20 14.83
C LEU A 156 11.20 -19.06 13.56
N LYS A 157 11.79 -20.28 13.65
CA LYS A 157 11.87 -21.19 12.50
C LYS A 157 10.50 -21.63 12.02
N GLU A 158 9.58 -21.89 12.93
CA GLU A 158 8.20 -22.25 12.60
C GLU A 158 7.46 -21.07 11.94
N ALA A 159 7.66 -19.84 12.43
CA ALA A 159 7.13 -18.66 11.79
C ALA A 159 7.69 -18.45 10.36
N TYR A 160 8.97 -18.74 10.13
CA TYR A 160 9.56 -18.72 8.78
C TYR A 160 8.93 -19.76 7.87
N ARG A 161 8.73 -20.98 8.37
CA ARG A 161 8.05 -22.04 7.62
C ARG A 161 6.65 -21.62 7.19
N LEU A 162 5.91 -20.95 8.04
CA LEU A 162 4.57 -20.44 7.72
C LEU A 162 4.62 -19.29 6.71
N GLN A 163 5.63 -18.43 6.76
CA GLN A 163 5.83 -17.40 5.73
C GLN A 163 6.16 -18.06 4.37
N ASP A 164 7.01 -19.10 4.35
CA ASP A 164 7.41 -19.81 3.13
C ASP A 164 6.26 -20.65 2.54
N ALA A 165 5.28 -21.02 3.37
CA ALA A 165 4.11 -21.80 2.97
C ALA A 165 2.95 -20.93 2.42
N VAL A 166 3.12 -19.61 2.36
CA VAL A 166 2.17 -18.73 1.67
C VAL A 166 2.26 -18.97 0.18
N ASP A 167 1.16 -19.41 -0.42
CA ASP A 167 1.09 -19.65 -1.86
C ASP A 167 0.39 -18.48 -2.58
N VAL A 168 0.88 -18.17 -3.79
CA VAL A 168 0.40 -17.05 -4.61
C VAL A 168 0.22 -17.52 -6.04
N GLU A 169 -1.02 -17.50 -6.53
CA GLU A 169 -1.37 -17.84 -7.89
C GLU A 169 -1.82 -16.58 -8.63
N GLN A 170 -1.10 -16.17 -9.66
CA GLN A 170 -1.47 -15.08 -10.56
C GLN A 170 -0.87 -15.33 -11.95
N THR A 171 -1.69 -15.23 -13.00
CA THR A 171 -1.26 -15.55 -14.37
C THR A 171 -0.46 -14.43 -15.03
N ASP A 172 -0.71 -13.18 -14.67
CA ASP A 172 0.02 -12.00 -15.16
C ASP A 172 0.30 -11.06 -14.00
N LEU A 173 1.57 -10.78 -13.76
CA LEU A 173 2.01 -9.90 -12.68
C LEU A 173 1.74 -8.42 -12.98
N GLY A 174 1.49 -8.07 -14.23
CA GLY A 174 1.23 -6.70 -14.65
C GLY A 174 2.43 -5.75 -14.47
N LYS A 175 2.11 -4.47 -14.29
CA LYS A 175 3.09 -3.40 -14.08
C LYS A 175 2.54 -2.39 -13.09
N PHE A 176 3.40 -1.80 -12.27
CA PHE A 176 2.99 -0.73 -11.38
C PHE A 176 3.04 0.62 -12.12
N GLU A 177 1.88 1.07 -12.57
CA GLU A 177 1.68 2.29 -13.35
C GLU A 177 0.66 3.17 -12.63
N VAL A 178 1.13 4.14 -11.89
CA VAL A 178 0.33 5.12 -11.17
C VAL A 178 0.63 6.53 -11.68
N PRO A 179 -0.28 7.49 -11.53
CA PRO A 179 -0.02 8.87 -11.89
C PRO A 179 1.29 9.37 -11.26
N ASN A 180 2.03 10.17 -12.01
CA ASN A 180 3.18 10.87 -11.45
C ASN A 180 2.67 12.10 -10.68
N TRP A 181 2.18 11.86 -9.47
CA TRP A 181 1.65 12.90 -8.60
C TRP A 181 2.64 14.05 -8.46
N GLU A 182 2.16 15.28 -8.38
CA GLU A 182 3.00 16.46 -8.28
C GLU A 182 3.97 16.33 -7.11
N LYS A 183 5.25 16.37 -7.44
CA LYS A 183 6.33 16.09 -6.49
C LYS A 183 6.31 17.10 -5.35
N GLY A 184 6.29 16.59 -4.13
CA GLY A 184 6.30 17.41 -2.92
C GLY A 184 4.94 17.90 -2.47
N GLN A 185 3.82 17.43 -3.04
CA GLN A 185 2.48 17.77 -2.56
C GLN A 185 1.85 16.73 -1.63
N VAL A 186 2.20 15.46 -1.76
CA VAL A 186 1.62 14.39 -0.92
C VAL A 186 1.98 14.60 0.55
N GLU A 187 3.27 14.83 0.84
CA GLU A 187 3.74 15.00 2.23
C GLU A 187 3.17 16.26 2.90
N PRO A 188 3.23 17.46 2.30
CA PRO A 188 2.61 18.65 2.88
C PRO A 188 1.09 18.51 3.08
N MET A 189 0.39 17.81 2.19
CA MET A 189 -1.04 17.55 2.35
C MET A 189 -1.28 16.61 3.54
N ARG A 190 -0.50 15.53 3.68
CA ARG A 190 -0.52 14.64 4.83
C ARG A 190 -0.30 15.40 6.13
N ASP A 191 0.71 16.26 6.19
CA ASP A 191 1.03 17.05 7.37
C ASP A 191 -0.13 17.98 7.76
N THR A 192 -0.73 18.62 6.77
CA THR A 192 -1.91 19.50 6.98
C THR A 192 -3.09 18.70 7.55
N ILE A 193 -3.40 17.54 6.97
CA ILE A 193 -4.49 16.68 7.44
C ILE A 193 -4.19 16.14 8.84
N ASN A 194 -2.92 15.82 9.14
CA ASN A 194 -2.49 15.33 10.45
C ASN A 194 -2.69 16.37 11.57
N VAL A 195 -2.65 17.67 11.28
CA VAL A 195 -3.01 18.70 12.27
C VAL A 195 -4.45 18.48 12.74
N VAL A 196 -5.39 18.26 11.81
CA VAL A 196 -6.78 17.95 12.14
C VAL A 196 -6.92 16.58 12.79
N ALA A 197 -6.27 15.54 12.24
CA ALA A 197 -6.32 14.18 12.75
C ALA A 197 -5.84 14.06 14.20
N SER A 198 -4.86 14.88 14.60
CA SER A 198 -4.34 14.91 15.98
C SER A 198 -5.36 15.34 17.04
N THR A 199 -6.45 15.98 16.64
CA THR A 199 -7.56 16.39 17.53
C THR A 199 -8.58 15.27 17.76
N VAL A 200 -8.52 14.19 17.00
CA VAL A 200 -9.45 13.07 17.11
C VAL A 200 -9.01 12.15 18.25
N THR A 201 -9.93 11.91 19.19
CA THR A 201 -9.67 11.05 20.34
C THR A 201 -10.05 9.59 20.11
N ASP A 202 -11.04 9.34 19.23
CA ASP A 202 -11.50 7.99 18.86
C ASP A 202 -11.05 7.64 17.43
N THR A 203 -10.00 6.82 17.34
CA THR A 203 -9.46 6.35 16.06
C THR A 203 -10.14 5.09 15.53
N SER A 204 -11.10 4.53 16.26
CA SER A 204 -11.79 3.27 15.88
C SER A 204 -12.54 3.37 14.55
N LYS A 205 -12.90 4.59 14.15
CA LYS A 205 -13.65 4.90 12.90
C LYS A 205 -12.77 5.22 11.70
N MET A 206 -11.44 5.16 11.85
CA MET A 206 -10.50 5.60 10.81
C MET A 206 -10.10 4.49 9.83
N PHE A 207 -10.26 3.22 10.23
CA PHE A 207 -9.78 2.07 9.46
C PHE A 207 -10.88 1.02 9.30
N GLY A 208 -11.04 0.51 8.09
CA GLY A 208 -12.05 -0.46 7.73
C GLY A 208 -12.38 -0.41 6.25
N LYS A 209 -13.52 -0.98 5.88
CA LYS A 209 -14.01 -0.87 4.51
C LYS A 209 -14.49 0.55 4.25
N LYS A 210 -14.07 1.11 3.12
CA LYS A 210 -14.36 2.50 2.75
C LYS A 210 -15.85 2.83 2.82
N GLU A 211 -16.69 1.90 2.41
CA GLU A 211 -18.15 2.05 2.35
C GLU A 211 -18.80 2.09 3.74
N GLU A 212 -18.09 1.62 4.77
CA GLU A 212 -18.53 1.56 6.16
C GLU A 212 -18.03 2.74 6.99
N LEU A 213 -17.12 3.56 6.43
CA LEU A 213 -16.46 4.66 7.14
C LEU A 213 -17.08 6.02 6.79
N ASP A 214 -17.07 6.92 7.76
CA ASP A 214 -17.29 8.33 7.48
C ASP A 214 -16.14 8.88 6.61
N PRO A 215 -16.43 9.61 5.51
CA PRO A 215 -15.41 10.09 4.58
C PRO A 215 -14.33 10.96 5.22
N VAL A 216 -14.67 11.73 6.26
CA VAL A 216 -13.70 12.55 6.99
C VAL A 216 -12.75 11.67 7.79
N TYR A 217 -13.31 10.76 8.60
CA TYR A 217 -12.49 9.81 9.38
C TYR A 217 -11.61 8.93 8.50
N TRP A 218 -12.13 8.48 7.35
CA TRP A 218 -11.38 7.72 6.37
C TRP A 218 -10.16 8.50 5.83
N MET A 219 -10.34 9.78 5.46
CA MET A 219 -9.25 10.65 5.01
C MET A 219 -8.24 10.91 6.13
N LEU A 220 -8.71 11.19 7.35
CA LEU A 220 -7.85 11.39 8.52
C LEU A 220 -7.04 10.14 8.84
N GLY A 221 -7.65 8.97 8.73
CA GLY A 221 -6.98 7.67 8.94
C GLY A 221 -5.87 7.42 7.92
N ALA A 222 -6.10 7.75 6.65
CA ALA A 222 -5.08 7.63 5.61
C ALA A 222 -3.85 8.53 5.88
N ALA A 223 -4.04 9.71 6.47
CA ALA A 223 -2.95 10.61 6.82
C ALA A 223 -2.24 10.19 8.11
N LEU A 224 -3.00 9.83 9.15
CA LEU A 224 -2.48 9.55 10.48
C LEU A 224 -1.72 8.22 10.56
N GLY A 225 -2.18 7.22 9.78
CA GLY A 225 -1.62 5.86 9.86
C GLY A 225 -2.06 4.98 8.70
N TRP A 226 -1.60 5.31 7.49
CA TRP A 226 -1.93 4.54 6.29
C TRP A 226 -1.70 3.02 6.50
N GLY A 227 -2.70 2.21 6.13
CA GLY A 227 -2.67 0.77 6.36
C GLY A 227 -2.91 0.36 7.82
N GLY A 228 -3.55 1.21 8.64
CA GLY A 228 -3.96 0.87 9.98
C GLY A 228 -5.01 -0.25 10.00
N LEU A 229 -4.99 -1.07 11.05
CA LEU A 229 -5.92 -2.18 11.18
C LEU A 229 -7.32 -1.68 11.60
N PRO A 230 -8.41 -2.27 11.08
CA PRO A 230 -9.77 -2.01 11.57
C PRO A 230 -9.90 -2.28 13.06
N ALA A 231 -10.82 -1.58 13.74
CA ALA A 231 -11.01 -1.67 15.19
C ALA A 231 -11.27 -3.10 15.69
N ALA A 232 -11.92 -3.93 14.88
CA ALA A 232 -12.13 -5.35 15.20
C ALA A 232 -10.82 -6.17 15.24
N ALA A 233 -9.78 -5.72 14.55
CA ALA A 233 -8.48 -6.39 14.48
C ALA A 233 -7.42 -5.75 15.39
N ALA A 234 -7.54 -4.44 15.69
CA ALA A 234 -6.64 -3.74 16.61
C ALA A 234 -7.30 -2.49 17.18
N THR A 235 -7.10 -2.26 18.47
CA THR A 235 -7.55 -1.03 19.14
C THR A 235 -6.35 -0.18 19.50
N TYR A 236 -6.35 1.07 19.01
CA TYR A 236 -5.29 2.04 19.28
C TYR A 236 -5.78 3.04 20.33
N VAL A 237 -5.08 3.11 21.45
CA VAL A 237 -5.36 4.10 22.50
C VAL A 237 -4.09 4.87 22.81
N ASN A 238 -4.13 6.15 22.53
CA ASN A 238 -3.05 7.04 22.86
C ASN A 238 -3.15 7.48 24.32
N VAL A 239 -2.11 7.19 25.10
CA VAL A 239 -1.98 7.66 26.49
C VAL A 239 -0.77 8.58 26.51
N VAL A 240 -1.01 9.86 26.75
CA VAL A 240 0.05 10.86 26.86
C VAL A 240 0.39 11.04 28.36
N PRO A 241 1.64 10.76 28.78
CA PRO A 241 2.04 10.99 30.16
C PRO A 241 2.13 12.51 30.42
N GLU A 242 1.86 12.94 31.66
CA GLU A 242 1.96 14.33 32.08
C GLU A 242 3.35 14.92 31.81
N LYS A 243 4.41 14.13 32.05
CA LYS A 243 5.79 14.46 31.69
C LYS A 243 6.29 13.44 30.66
N ASN A 244 6.39 13.86 29.40
CA ASN A 244 6.95 13.03 28.32
C ASN A 244 8.42 13.40 28.06
N ASP A 245 9.25 13.25 29.10
CA ASP A 245 10.66 13.66 29.12
C ASP A 245 11.66 12.51 28.88
N GLY A 246 11.13 11.29 28.65
CA GLY A 246 11.93 10.07 28.49
C GLY A 246 12.64 9.59 29.75
N LYS A 247 12.43 10.23 30.91
CA LYS A 247 13.12 9.95 32.20
C LYS A 247 12.13 9.61 33.29
N THR A 248 10.93 10.22 33.31
CA THR A 248 9.93 10.00 34.33
C THR A 248 9.28 8.62 34.13
N ALA A 249 9.35 7.78 35.15
CA ALA A 249 8.76 6.44 35.11
C ALA A 249 7.26 6.49 35.42
N TYR A 250 6.48 5.72 34.66
CA TYR A 250 5.04 5.57 34.81
C TYR A 250 4.63 4.10 34.93
N THR A 251 3.50 3.84 35.57
CA THR A 251 2.82 2.56 35.51
C THR A 251 1.50 2.74 34.75
N LEU A 252 1.33 1.98 33.66
CA LEU A 252 0.06 1.88 32.96
C LEU A 252 -0.68 0.63 33.44
N THR A 253 -1.88 0.82 34.00
CA THR A 253 -2.79 -0.27 34.35
C THR A 253 -3.90 -0.34 33.31
N VAL A 254 -4.08 -1.50 32.70
CA VAL A 254 -5.18 -1.80 31.78
C VAL A 254 -6.06 -2.84 32.44
N ARG A 255 -7.38 -2.58 32.54
CA ARG A 255 -8.37 -3.50 33.06
C ARG A 255 -9.12 -4.21 31.93
N GLU A 256 -9.78 -5.31 32.23
CA GLU A 256 -10.56 -6.10 31.26
C GLU A 256 -11.70 -5.28 30.62
N ASP A 257 -12.30 -4.34 31.36
CA ASP A 257 -13.31 -3.40 30.87
C ASP A 257 -12.74 -2.32 29.91
N GLY A 258 -11.45 -2.39 29.62
CA GLY A 258 -10.75 -1.41 28.79
C GLY A 258 -10.36 -0.12 29.53
N THR A 259 -10.69 0.03 30.81
CA THR A 259 -10.28 1.19 31.63
C THR A 259 -8.76 1.25 31.72
N ARG A 260 -8.20 2.43 31.52
CA ARG A 260 -6.75 2.68 31.56
C ARG A 260 -6.44 3.72 32.61
N ASN A 261 -5.39 3.49 33.38
CA ASN A 261 -4.90 4.43 34.37
C ASN A 261 -3.37 4.54 34.27
N LEU A 262 -2.88 5.74 34.02
CA LEU A 262 -1.45 6.05 33.98
C LEU A 262 -1.07 6.79 35.26
N LYS A 263 -0.20 6.21 36.07
CA LYS A 263 0.31 6.82 37.30
C LYS A 263 1.82 6.99 37.22
N GLN A 264 2.30 8.17 37.58
CA GLN A 264 3.70 8.40 37.77
C GLN A 264 4.19 7.54 38.94
N LYS A 265 5.33 6.86 38.77
CA LYS A 265 5.98 6.14 39.88
C LYS A 265 6.53 7.14 40.87
N PRO A 266 6.34 6.95 42.19
CA PRO A 266 7.07 7.70 43.19
C PRO A 266 8.58 7.55 42.97
N ARG A 267 9.32 8.59 43.28
CA ARG A 267 10.80 8.56 43.25
C ARG A 267 11.32 7.72 44.40
#